data_622c049975d4a085c98e8d3c4269b1bf
#
_entry.id   622c049975d4a085c98e8d3c4269b1bf
#
_cell.length_a   1.000
_cell.length_b   1.000
_cell.length_c   1.000
_cell.angle_alpha   90.00
_cell.angle_beta   90.00
_cell.angle_gamma   90.00
#
_symmetry.space_group_name_H-M   'P 1'
#
loop_
_entity.id
_entity.type
_entity.pdbx_description
1 polymer ?
#
loop_
_entity_poly.entity_id
_entity_poly.type
_entity_poly.pdbx_seq_one_letter_code
_entity_poly.pdbx_strand_id
1 'polypeptide(L)'
;MAQLQKNRMKNLIKSGKPAYGVSVQFPSAEIVEMIGELDFDWVMLDAEHGSITPDNIGPMIMAAEIRGITPIVRPEKNDPAVINKYLDRGAMGVQVPHVNTADEARAVVEACLYHPGGMRGLGGGRMADFGWGAPTAEYVRDVNREMLVCVQIEDIA
;
A
#
# COMPACT_ATOMS: atom_id res chain seq x y z
N MET A 1 -8.02 -13.12 17.02
CA MET A 1 -7.66 -11.77 16.56
C MET A 1 -7.08 -11.92 15.16
N ALA A 2 -7.56 -11.14 14.20
CA ALA A 2 -6.97 -11.14 12.86
C ALA A 2 -5.52 -10.64 12.97
N GLN A 3 -4.59 -11.38 12.40
CA GLN A 3 -3.19 -11.01 12.40
C GLN A 3 -2.96 -10.09 11.19
N LEU A 4 -2.30 -8.95 11.38
CA LEU A 4 -1.93 -8.06 10.29
C LEU A 4 -1.17 -8.87 9.22
N GLN A 5 -1.58 -8.74 7.96
CA GLN A 5 -0.91 -9.39 6.84
C GLN A 5 0.55 -8.95 6.77
N LYS A 6 1.46 -9.90 6.52
CA LYS A 6 2.85 -9.59 6.26
C LYS A 6 3.03 -9.08 4.84
N ASN A 7 3.87 -8.07 4.66
CA ASN A 7 4.21 -7.55 3.35
C ASN A 7 5.21 -8.50 2.65
N ARG A 8 4.69 -9.41 1.81
CA ARG A 8 5.48 -10.43 1.10
C ARG A 8 6.57 -9.78 0.23
N MET A 9 6.21 -8.74 -0.53
CA MET A 9 7.16 -7.99 -1.37
C MET A 9 8.30 -7.41 -0.55
N LYS A 10 7.99 -6.67 0.53
CA LYS A 10 8.99 -6.06 1.41
C LYS A 10 9.93 -7.09 2.05
N ASN A 11 9.39 -8.23 2.48
CA ASN A 11 10.16 -9.30 3.10
C ASN A 11 11.11 -9.99 2.11
N LEU A 12 10.68 -10.23 0.87
CA LEU A 12 11.54 -10.76 -0.19
C LEU A 12 12.69 -9.80 -0.49
N ILE A 13 12.39 -8.51 -0.71
CA ILE A 13 13.41 -7.48 -0.97
C ILE A 13 14.43 -7.41 0.18
N LYS A 14 13.98 -7.39 1.44
CA LYS A 14 14.86 -7.38 2.61
C LYS A 14 15.75 -8.62 2.72
N SER A 15 15.30 -9.76 2.22
CA SER A 15 16.09 -10.99 2.19
C SER A 15 17.02 -11.10 0.98
N GLY A 16 17.10 -10.07 0.14
CA GLY A 16 17.92 -10.05 -1.08
C GLY A 16 17.33 -10.88 -2.22
N LYS A 17 16.05 -11.22 -2.16
CA LYS A 17 15.36 -12.00 -3.19
C LYS A 17 14.56 -11.09 -4.11
N PRO A 18 14.40 -11.44 -5.40
CA PRO A 18 13.48 -10.73 -6.28
C PRO A 18 12.04 -10.92 -5.81
N ALA A 19 11.21 -9.91 -6.04
CA ALA A 19 9.76 -9.98 -5.87
C ALA A 19 9.10 -9.67 -7.22
N TYR A 20 8.24 -10.56 -7.68
CA TYR A 20 7.57 -10.45 -8.98
C TYR A 20 6.13 -9.97 -8.79
N GLY A 21 5.69 -9.05 -9.62
CA GLY A 21 4.34 -8.51 -9.55
C GLY A 21 3.80 -8.01 -10.87
N VAL A 22 2.54 -7.61 -10.86
CA VAL A 22 1.80 -7.14 -12.03
C VAL A 22 1.13 -5.81 -11.73
N SER A 23 1.12 -4.90 -12.72
CA SER A 23 0.36 -3.65 -12.65
C SER A 23 -1.03 -3.86 -13.26
N VAL A 24 -2.07 -3.41 -12.54
CA VAL A 24 -3.47 -3.45 -12.96
C VAL A 24 -4.02 -2.02 -13.02
N GLN A 25 -4.61 -1.64 -14.16
CA GLN A 25 -5.08 -0.28 -14.43
C GLN A 25 -6.61 -0.14 -14.43
N PHE A 26 -7.35 -1.23 -14.22
CA PHE A 26 -8.81 -1.23 -14.20
C PHE A 26 -9.33 -2.04 -13.00
N PRO A 27 -10.49 -1.67 -12.43
CA PRO A 27 -11.00 -2.33 -11.24
C PRO A 27 -11.54 -3.73 -11.58
N SER A 28 -10.83 -4.78 -11.11
CA SER A 28 -11.27 -6.17 -11.14
C SER A 28 -10.62 -6.95 -10.00
N ALA A 29 -11.43 -7.43 -9.07
CA ALA A 29 -10.99 -8.31 -7.99
C ALA A 29 -10.58 -9.69 -8.54
N GLU A 30 -11.28 -10.19 -9.57
CA GLU A 30 -11.00 -11.47 -10.21
C GLU A 30 -9.61 -11.52 -10.84
N ILE A 31 -9.19 -10.44 -11.48
CA ILE A 31 -7.82 -10.33 -12.03
C ILE A 31 -6.78 -10.38 -10.90
N VAL A 32 -7.04 -9.72 -9.78
CA VAL A 32 -6.12 -9.78 -8.63
C VAL A 32 -6.05 -11.18 -8.03
N GLU A 33 -7.17 -11.89 -7.95
CA GLU A 33 -7.18 -13.30 -7.54
C GLU A 33 -6.36 -14.19 -8.49
N MET A 34 -6.53 -14.02 -9.81
CA MET A 34 -5.76 -14.75 -10.82
C MET A 34 -4.26 -14.48 -10.70
N ILE A 35 -3.87 -13.23 -10.44
CA ILE A 35 -2.46 -12.85 -10.20
C ILE A 35 -1.92 -13.62 -8.99
N GLY A 36 -2.68 -13.73 -7.92
CA GLY A 36 -2.30 -14.50 -6.73
C GLY A 36 -2.21 -16.00 -6.99
N GLU A 37 -3.12 -16.57 -7.78
CA GLU A 37 -3.07 -17.99 -8.19
C GLU A 37 -1.84 -18.32 -9.07
N LEU A 38 -1.34 -17.34 -9.81
CA LEU A 38 -0.12 -17.48 -10.61
C LEU A 38 1.17 -17.28 -9.80
N ASP A 39 1.05 -17.24 -8.46
CA ASP A 39 2.16 -17.14 -7.50
C ASP A 39 3.00 -15.85 -7.63
N PHE A 40 2.40 -14.75 -8.09
CA PHE A 40 3.02 -13.44 -7.98
C PHE A 40 3.10 -13.01 -6.52
N ASP A 41 4.09 -12.15 -6.19
CA ASP A 41 4.34 -11.70 -4.83
C ASP A 41 3.56 -10.43 -4.46
N TRP A 42 3.23 -9.62 -5.46
CA TRP A 42 2.56 -8.33 -5.27
C TRP A 42 1.75 -7.91 -6.51
N VAL A 43 0.83 -7.00 -6.29
CA VAL A 43 0.06 -6.33 -7.33
C VAL A 43 0.14 -4.82 -7.13
N MET A 44 0.41 -4.06 -8.21
CA MET A 44 0.28 -2.61 -8.22
C MET A 44 -1.09 -2.22 -8.78
N LEU A 45 -1.86 -1.52 -7.97
CA LEU A 45 -3.16 -0.96 -8.32
C LEU A 45 -2.94 0.48 -8.78
N ASP A 46 -3.00 0.69 -10.08
CA ASP A 46 -2.61 1.94 -10.72
C ASP A 46 -3.78 2.92 -10.80
N ALA A 47 -3.77 3.92 -9.92
CA ALA A 47 -4.77 4.99 -9.92
C ALA A 47 -4.30 6.23 -10.69
N GLU A 48 -3.02 6.32 -11.04
CA GLU A 48 -2.49 7.45 -11.82
C GLU A 48 -2.92 7.36 -13.30
N HIS A 49 -2.68 6.20 -13.93
CA HIS A 49 -2.95 5.99 -15.36
C HIS A 49 -4.11 5.01 -15.60
N GLY A 50 -4.77 4.56 -14.53
CA GLY A 50 -5.89 3.64 -14.58
C GLY A 50 -7.23 4.29 -14.20
N SER A 51 -8.27 3.46 -14.13
CA SER A 51 -9.60 3.82 -13.65
C SER A 51 -9.86 3.40 -12.21
N ILE A 52 -8.80 3.08 -11.46
CA ILE A 52 -8.85 2.71 -10.05
C ILE A 52 -8.97 3.97 -9.19
N THR A 53 -9.87 3.94 -8.22
CA THR A 53 -10.17 5.05 -7.32
C THR A 53 -10.29 4.53 -5.88
N PRO A 54 -10.27 5.42 -4.85
CA PRO A 54 -10.53 5.00 -3.48
C PRO A 54 -11.89 4.30 -3.28
N ASP A 55 -12.86 4.53 -4.17
CA ASP A 55 -14.20 3.94 -4.05
C ASP A 55 -14.28 2.52 -4.60
N ASN A 56 -13.44 2.16 -5.58
CA ASN A 56 -13.49 0.85 -6.23
C ASN A 56 -12.29 -0.08 -5.89
N ILE A 57 -11.25 0.41 -5.21
CA ILE A 57 -10.05 -0.37 -4.90
C ILE A 57 -10.27 -1.44 -3.81
N GLY A 58 -11.26 -1.26 -2.94
CA GLY A 58 -11.48 -2.13 -1.77
C GLY A 58 -11.56 -3.62 -2.10
N PRO A 59 -12.42 -4.07 -3.04
CA PRO A 59 -12.51 -5.47 -3.43
C PRO A 59 -11.19 -6.05 -3.97
N MET A 60 -10.39 -5.25 -4.67
CA MET A 60 -9.09 -5.67 -5.19
C MET A 60 -8.07 -5.92 -4.07
N ILE A 61 -8.06 -5.04 -3.05
CA ILE A 61 -7.21 -5.23 -1.86
C ILE A 61 -7.64 -6.48 -1.10
N MET A 62 -8.95 -6.72 -0.94
CA MET A 62 -9.47 -7.92 -0.29
C MET A 62 -9.07 -9.20 -1.04
N ALA A 63 -9.11 -9.18 -2.37
CA ALA A 63 -8.64 -10.29 -3.19
C ALA A 63 -7.14 -10.56 -2.98
N ALA A 64 -6.31 -9.50 -2.97
CA ALA A 64 -4.88 -9.61 -2.69
C ALA A 64 -4.60 -10.20 -1.29
N GLU A 65 -5.34 -9.76 -0.27
CA GLU A 65 -5.22 -10.29 1.09
C GLU A 65 -5.57 -11.78 1.18
N ILE A 66 -6.66 -12.21 0.55
CA ILE A 66 -7.08 -13.62 0.51
C ILE A 66 -6.00 -14.50 -0.13
N ARG A 67 -5.31 -13.99 -1.15
CA ARG A 67 -4.23 -14.69 -1.86
C ARG A 67 -2.86 -14.52 -1.23
N GLY A 68 -2.71 -13.70 -0.20
CA GLY A 68 -1.44 -13.45 0.49
C GLY A 68 -0.40 -12.71 -0.34
N ILE A 69 -0.81 -12.01 -1.40
CA ILE A 69 0.04 -11.12 -2.21
C ILE A 69 -0.05 -9.69 -1.67
N THR A 70 1.00 -8.89 -1.89
CA THR A 70 1.06 -7.52 -1.37
C THR A 70 0.36 -6.53 -2.29
N PRO A 71 -0.75 -5.89 -1.88
CA PRO A 71 -1.33 -4.79 -2.65
C PRO A 71 -0.56 -3.50 -2.40
N ILE A 72 0.03 -2.93 -3.43
CA ILE A 72 0.56 -1.57 -3.43
C ILE A 72 -0.27 -0.70 -4.37
N VAL A 73 -0.33 0.60 -4.12
CA VAL A 73 -1.06 1.53 -4.97
C VAL A 73 -0.13 2.58 -5.56
N ARG A 74 -0.36 2.94 -6.82
CA ARG A 74 0.18 4.16 -7.40
C ARG A 74 -0.94 5.21 -7.36
N PRO A 75 -0.87 6.19 -6.43
CA PRO A 75 -1.89 7.23 -6.32
C PRO A 75 -1.81 8.19 -7.52
N GLU A 76 -2.88 8.95 -7.77
CA GLU A 76 -2.98 9.90 -8.89
C GLU A 76 -1.97 11.05 -8.80
N LYS A 77 -1.48 11.35 -7.60
CA LYS A 77 -0.54 12.44 -7.35
C LYS A 77 0.16 12.31 -5.99
N ASN A 78 1.26 13.01 -5.85
CA ASN A 78 1.97 13.19 -4.58
C ASN A 78 1.22 14.18 -3.67
N ASP A 79 0.22 13.68 -2.96
CA ASP A 79 -0.62 14.44 -2.03
C ASP A 79 -0.96 13.56 -0.82
N PRO A 80 -0.60 13.96 0.42
CA PRO A 80 -0.84 13.18 1.62
C PRO A 80 -2.31 12.77 1.81
N ALA A 81 -3.25 13.65 1.48
CA ALA A 81 -4.67 13.35 1.62
C ALA A 81 -5.16 12.30 0.60
N VAL A 82 -4.57 12.28 -0.59
CA VAL A 82 -4.84 11.26 -1.61
C VAL A 82 -4.22 9.93 -1.20
N ILE A 83 -2.94 9.93 -0.83
CA ILE A 83 -2.21 8.74 -0.37
C ILE A 83 -2.96 8.04 0.77
N ASN A 84 -3.39 8.79 1.79
CA ASN A 84 -4.08 8.25 2.95
C ASN A 84 -5.41 7.57 2.60
N LYS A 85 -6.15 8.03 1.59
CA LYS A 85 -7.40 7.36 1.16
C LYS A 85 -7.17 5.91 0.74
N TYR A 86 -6.08 5.62 0.04
CA TYR A 86 -5.72 4.27 -0.39
C TYR A 86 -5.18 3.42 0.76
N LEU A 87 -4.34 4.01 1.61
CA LEU A 87 -3.81 3.33 2.78
C LEU A 87 -4.92 2.95 3.76
N ASP A 88 -5.95 3.78 3.89
CA ASP A 88 -7.12 3.50 4.73
C ASP A 88 -8.05 2.42 4.16
N ARG A 89 -7.92 2.08 2.88
CA ARG A 89 -8.56 0.91 2.26
C ARG A 89 -7.79 -0.38 2.47
N GLY A 90 -6.54 -0.31 2.97
CA GLY A 90 -5.72 -1.48 3.29
C GLY A 90 -4.54 -1.71 2.35
N ALA A 91 -4.19 -0.75 1.48
CA ALA A 91 -2.96 -0.86 0.71
C ALA A 91 -1.76 -0.98 1.64
N MET A 92 -0.87 -1.93 1.36
CA MET A 92 0.33 -2.24 2.17
C MET A 92 1.58 -1.51 1.68
N GLY A 93 1.42 -0.66 0.70
CA GLY A 93 2.48 0.18 0.16
C GLY A 93 1.96 1.14 -0.87
N VAL A 94 2.84 2.08 -1.22
CA VAL A 94 2.60 3.08 -2.26
C VAL A 94 3.79 3.16 -3.20
N GLN A 95 3.52 3.52 -4.47
CA GLN A 95 4.50 3.98 -5.43
C GLN A 95 4.10 5.38 -5.87
N VAL A 96 4.62 6.41 -5.19
CA VAL A 96 4.16 7.80 -5.37
C VAL A 96 4.86 8.44 -6.58
N PRO A 97 4.11 8.96 -7.56
CA PRO A 97 4.68 9.60 -8.74
C PRO A 97 5.17 11.03 -8.45
N HIS A 98 5.98 11.57 -9.36
CA HIS A 98 6.43 12.96 -9.37
C HIS A 98 7.12 13.41 -8.08
N VAL A 99 8.04 12.61 -7.56
CA VAL A 99 8.87 12.95 -6.41
C VAL A 99 10.25 13.38 -6.90
N ASN A 100 10.50 14.68 -6.90
CA ASN A 100 11.70 15.27 -7.52
C ASN A 100 12.71 15.76 -6.51
N THR A 101 12.33 15.95 -5.25
CA THR A 101 13.20 16.48 -4.20
C THR A 101 13.24 15.56 -2.97
N ALA A 102 14.30 15.70 -2.17
CA ALA A 102 14.44 14.99 -0.91
C ALA A 102 13.33 15.37 0.11
N ASP A 103 12.86 16.62 0.06
CA ASP A 103 11.78 17.07 0.96
C ASP A 103 10.44 16.46 0.57
N GLU A 104 10.15 16.35 -0.72
CA GLU A 104 8.97 15.62 -1.21
C GLU A 104 9.02 14.15 -0.82
N ALA A 105 10.18 13.50 -0.95
CA ALA A 105 10.35 12.11 -0.53
C ALA A 105 10.10 11.93 0.98
N ARG A 106 10.59 12.84 1.82
CA ARG A 106 10.31 12.84 3.26
C ARG A 106 8.82 13.01 3.55
N ALA A 107 8.17 13.95 2.87
CA ALA A 107 6.73 14.18 3.01
C ALA A 107 5.90 12.94 2.65
N VAL A 108 6.29 12.19 1.62
CA VAL A 108 5.66 10.89 1.30
C VAL A 108 5.81 9.90 2.44
N VAL A 109 7.01 9.76 3.01
CA VAL A 109 7.25 8.85 4.15
C VAL A 109 6.39 9.26 5.35
N GLU A 110 6.37 10.56 5.67
CA GLU A 110 5.55 11.10 6.77
C GLU A 110 4.06 10.84 6.57
N ALA A 111 3.57 10.94 5.34
CA ALA A 111 2.17 10.65 5.01
C ALA A 111 1.81 9.16 5.15
N CYS A 112 2.77 8.26 4.94
CA CYS A 112 2.53 6.81 4.93
C CYS A 112 2.64 6.17 6.32
N LEU A 113 3.43 6.73 7.22
CA LEU A 113 3.74 6.13 8.52
C LEU A 113 2.99 6.82 9.66
N TYR A 114 2.57 6.03 10.64
CA TYR A 114 2.07 6.54 11.92
C TYR A 114 3.21 7.05 12.80
N HIS A 115 2.88 7.92 13.75
CA HIS A 115 3.84 8.36 14.78
C HIS A 115 4.52 7.14 15.46
N PRO A 116 5.83 7.17 15.78
CA PRO A 116 6.78 8.27 15.59
C PRO A 116 7.46 8.29 14.22
N GLY A 117 7.16 7.37 13.32
CA GLY A 117 7.79 7.27 12.00
C GLY A 117 7.27 8.29 10.99
N GLY A 118 6.10 8.87 11.21
CA GLY A 118 5.44 9.83 10.33
C GLY A 118 4.25 10.51 10.99
N MET A 119 3.40 11.12 10.16
CA MET A 119 2.27 11.95 10.56
C MET A 119 0.92 11.42 10.06
N ARG A 120 0.87 10.17 9.58
CA ARG A 120 -0.38 9.55 9.12
C ARG A 120 -1.44 9.57 10.21
N GLY A 121 -2.66 10.04 9.86
CA GLY A 121 -3.81 10.02 10.75
C GLY A 121 -4.30 8.58 11.00
N LEU A 122 -4.63 8.26 12.24
CA LEU A 122 -5.20 6.97 12.60
C LEU A 122 -6.72 7.01 12.51
N GLY A 123 -7.28 6.29 11.55
CA GLY A 123 -8.72 6.08 11.41
C GLY A 123 -9.14 4.71 11.97
N GLY A 124 -10.40 4.59 12.44
CA GLY A 124 -10.99 3.32 12.90
C GLY A 124 -11.62 2.49 11.79
N GLY A 125 -11.11 2.61 10.55
CA GLY A 125 -11.66 1.93 9.39
C GLY A 125 -11.23 0.47 9.24
N ARG A 126 -11.46 -0.08 8.03
CA ARG A 126 -11.19 -1.48 7.67
C ARG A 126 -9.77 -1.93 8.01
N MET A 127 -8.78 -1.11 7.70
CA MET A 127 -7.38 -1.46 7.93
C MET A 127 -7.02 -1.62 9.41
N ALA A 128 -7.79 -1.03 10.32
CA ALA A 128 -7.65 -1.21 11.77
C ALA A 128 -8.66 -2.24 12.31
N ASP A 129 -9.13 -3.18 11.49
CA ASP A 129 -10.16 -4.17 11.82
C ASP A 129 -11.38 -3.52 12.49
N PHE A 130 -11.77 -2.32 12.06
CA PHE A 130 -12.88 -1.53 12.62
C PHE A 130 -12.78 -1.33 14.16
N GLY A 131 -11.55 -1.33 14.70
CA GLY A 131 -11.28 -1.22 16.13
C GLY A 131 -11.40 -2.54 16.92
N TRP A 132 -11.59 -3.67 16.24
CA TRP A 132 -11.72 -5.00 16.86
C TRP A 132 -10.42 -5.80 16.83
N GLY A 133 -9.38 -5.25 16.22
CA GLY A 133 -8.07 -5.88 16.06
C GLY A 133 -7.17 -5.77 17.28
N ALA A 134 -5.87 -5.69 17.02
CA ALA A 134 -4.85 -5.53 18.04
C ALA A 134 -4.97 -4.17 18.78
N PRO A 135 -4.44 -4.06 20.02
CA PRO A 135 -4.31 -2.78 20.70
C PRO A 135 -3.62 -1.73 19.82
N THR A 136 -4.06 -0.49 19.86
CA THR A 136 -3.64 0.60 18.97
C THR A 136 -2.12 0.74 18.84
N ALA A 137 -1.38 0.67 19.93
CA ALA A 137 0.09 0.81 19.91
C ALA A 137 0.78 -0.36 19.18
N GLU A 138 0.26 -1.57 19.33
CA GLU A 138 0.76 -2.76 18.64
C GLU A 138 0.45 -2.69 17.14
N TYR A 139 -0.78 -2.34 16.81
CA TYR A 139 -1.23 -2.13 15.44
C TYR A 139 -0.35 -1.09 14.70
N VAL A 140 -0.16 0.10 15.28
CA VAL A 140 0.65 1.19 14.71
C VAL A 140 2.09 0.73 14.44
N ARG A 141 2.71 0.06 15.42
CA ARG A 141 4.07 -0.48 15.28
C ARG A 141 4.16 -1.49 14.13
N ASP A 142 3.20 -2.39 14.03
CA ASP A 142 3.21 -3.47 13.06
C ASP A 142 2.90 -2.96 11.66
N VAL A 143 1.97 -2.02 11.50
CA VAL A 143 1.72 -1.35 10.21
C VAL A 143 2.95 -0.60 9.72
N ASN A 144 3.59 0.21 10.57
CA ASN A 144 4.81 0.93 10.20
C ASN A 144 5.93 -0.03 9.75
N ARG A 145 6.05 -1.17 10.39
CA ARG A 145 7.04 -2.19 10.02
C ARG A 145 6.76 -2.81 8.65
N GLU A 146 5.51 -3.07 8.33
CA GLU A 146 5.10 -3.72 7.09
C GLU A 146 4.88 -2.73 5.91
N MET A 147 4.69 -1.44 6.18
CA MET A 147 4.47 -0.43 5.15
C MET A 147 5.65 -0.33 4.17
N LEU A 148 5.37 -0.43 2.86
CA LEU A 148 6.33 -0.18 1.79
C LEU A 148 6.11 1.22 1.21
N VAL A 149 7.17 2.02 1.16
CA VAL A 149 7.13 3.33 0.52
C VAL A 149 8.13 3.33 -0.63
N CYS A 150 7.62 3.53 -1.83
CA CYS A 150 8.39 3.71 -3.06
C CYS A 150 8.06 5.08 -3.65
N VAL A 151 9.03 5.74 -4.23
CA VAL A 151 8.86 7.02 -4.93
C VAL A 151 9.39 6.92 -6.36
N GLN A 152 8.72 7.57 -7.30
CA GLN A 152 9.16 7.67 -8.68
C GLN A 152 9.93 8.99 -8.86
N ILE A 153 11.20 8.86 -9.26
CA ILE A 153 12.05 10.00 -9.64
C ILE A 153 11.97 10.09 -11.16
N GLU A 154 11.24 11.09 -11.65
CA GLU A 154 10.89 11.20 -13.07
C GLU A 154 11.48 12.44 -13.71
N ASP A 155 12.08 13.33 -12.94
CA ASP A 155 12.72 14.54 -13.42
C ASP A 155 14.19 14.61 -12.97
N ILE A 156 15.00 15.23 -13.82
CA ILE A 156 16.40 15.53 -13.54
C ILE A 156 16.46 17.05 -13.30
N ALA A 157 16.39 17.43 -12.04
CA ALA A 157 16.54 18.85 -11.65
C ALA A 157 18.02 19.23 -11.56
#